data_508cf8941329d5ec98f828951b79878a
#
_entry.id   508cf8941329d5ec98f828951b79878a
#
_cell.length_a   1.000
_cell.length_b   1.000
_cell.length_c   1.000
_cell.angle_alpha   90.00
_cell.angle_beta   90.00
_cell.angle_gamma   90.00
#
_symmetry.space_group_name_H-M   'P 1'
#
loop_
_entity.id
_entity.type
_entity.pdbx_description
1 polymer ?
#
loop_
_entity_poly.entity_id
_entity_poly.type
_entity_poly.pdbx_seq_one_letter_code
_entity_poly.pdbx_strand_id
1 'polypeptide(L)'
;MWKYGFRDDRRNHKKSGDILASAKTEVSREKKKEELGIAMTADNREVAAFAEVLILAVKPFYYEDVIKEIRDVVADDTIVVSIAPGKKLTWIEGLFEKPLKIVRTMPNTPALVGEGMSCVCGNAKCSSEDVDTVCRIFAGFGKTEIVEEDMIDVVVGVSGSSPAYVFMFIEAMADAAVADGMPRAQAYRFAAQAVLGSAKMVLETGKHPGELKDMVCSPKGTTIEAVRVLEEKGLRSAVFEAMKACVKKGREV
;
A
#
# COMPACT_ATOMS: atom_id res chain seq x y z
N MET A 1 8.20 -11.40 8.49
CA MET A 1 8.27 -10.78 7.17
C MET A 1 7.95 -11.86 6.16
N TRP A 2 7.05 -11.59 5.20
CA TRP A 2 6.29 -12.60 4.48
C TRP A 2 6.69 -12.65 3.02
N LYS A 3 6.73 -13.86 2.44
CA LYS A 3 6.72 -14.10 1.00
C LYS A 3 5.50 -14.97 0.71
N TYR A 4 4.74 -14.61 -0.31
CA TYR A 4 3.58 -15.35 -0.74
C TYR A 4 3.79 -15.83 -2.17
N GLY A 5 3.61 -17.12 -2.39
CA GLY A 5 3.42 -17.69 -3.72
C GLY A 5 1.94 -17.98 -3.92
N PHE A 6 1.40 -17.55 -5.05
CA PHE A 6 0.03 -17.81 -5.46
C PHE A 6 0.00 -18.67 -6.72
N ARG A 7 -0.95 -19.61 -6.78
CA ARG A 7 -1.38 -20.20 -8.03
C ARG A 7 -2.73 -19.58 -8.43
N ASP A 8 -2.83 -19.15 -9.68
CA ASP A 8 -4.06 -18.55 -10.23
C ASP A 8 -4.96 -19.67 -10.78
N ASP A 9 -5.98 -20.05 -10.03
CA ASP A 9 -7.09 -20.84 -10.60
C ASP A 9 -8.18 -19.89 -11.07
N ARG A 10 -8.26 -19.72 -12.40
CA ARG A 10 -9.10 -18.74 -13.10
C ARG A 10 -10.62 -18.95 -12.92
N ARG A 11 -11.10 -19.91 -12.11
CA ARG A 11 -12.51 -20.30 -12.08
C ARG A 11 -13.20 -20.29 -10.73
N ASN A 12 -12.52 -20.10 -9.58
CA ASN A 12 -13.24 -20.09 -8.27
C ASN A 12 -12.44 -19.40 -7.15
N HIS A 13 -13.18 -18.95 -6.13
CA HIS A 13 -12.66 -18.38 -4.88
C HIS A 13 -11.44 -19.14 -4.36
N LYS A 14 -10.30 -18.43 -4.19
CA LYS A 14 -9.03 -18.99 -3.73
C LYS A 14 -9.24 -19.82 -2.46
N LYS A 15 -8.90 -21.10 -2.55
CA LYS A 15 -8.81 -22.00 -1.39
C LYS A 15 -7.47 -21.77 -0.72
N SER A 16 -7.39 -21.95 0.59
CA SER A 16 -6.14 -21.83 1.36
C SER A 16 -4.97 -22.69 0.83
N GLY A 17 -5.26 -23.72 0.02
CA GLY A 17 -4.27 -24.56 -0.63
C GLY A 17 -3.53 -23.91 -1.80
N ASP A 18 -3.99 -22.78 -2.31
CA ASP A 18 -3.39 -22.07 -3.45
C ASP A 18 -2.34 -21.05 -3.00
N ILE A 19 -2.07 -20.95 -1.69
CA ILE A 19 -1.13 -20.00 -1.10
C ILE A 19 -0.09 -20.77 -0.29
N LEU A 20 1.19 -20.55 -0.65
CA LEU A 20 2.33 -20.99 0.14
C LEU A 20 3.14 -19.77 0.57
N ALA A 21 3.52 -19.68 1.84
CA ALA A 21 4.33 -18.58 2.34
C ALA A 21 5.53 -19.08 3.14
N SER A 22 6.60 -18.27 3.19
CA SER A 22 7.78 -18.56 4.01
C SER A 22 7.99 -17.52 5.11
N ALA A 23 8.52 -17.97 6.25
CA ALA A 23 9.03 -17.09 7.28
C ALA A 23 10.23 -17.74 7.98
N LYS A 24 11.22 -16.90 8.37
CA LYS A 24 12.51 -17.36 8.92
C LYS A 24 12.36 -18.15 10.22
N THR A 25 11.47 -17.70 11.15
CA THR A 25 11.34 -18.34 12.46
C THR A 25 10.13 -19.25 12.54
N GLU A 26 10.27 -20.38 13.24
CA GLU A 26 9.18 -21.33 13.48
C GLU A 26 7.98 -20.67 14.14
N VAL A 27 8.21 -19.88 15.19
CA VAL A 27 7.17 -19.12 15.90
C VAL A 27 6.35 -18.25 14.93
N SER A 28 7.01 -17.59 13.98
CA SER A 28 6.30 -16.79 12.96
C SER A 28 5.51 -17.68 12.01
N ARG A 29 6.02 -18.82 11.62
CA ARG A 29 5.32 -19.74 10.71
C ARG A 29 4.07 -20.32 11.36
N GLU A 30 4.20 -20.82 12.59
CA GLU A 30 3.08 -21.40 13.33
C GLU A 30 1.96 -20.37 13.59
N LYS A 31 2.36 -19.20 14.12
CA LYS A 31 1.41 -18.11 14.35
C LYS A 31 0.61 -17.77 13.10
N LYS A 32 1.26 -17.70 11.95
CA LYS A 32 0.58 -17.31 10.71
C LYS A 32 -0.20 -18.44 10.06
N LYS A 33 0.29 -19.65 10.17
CA LYS A 33 -0.50 -20.81 9.76
C LYS A 33 -1.84 -20.85 10.51
N GLU A 34 -1.81 -20.57 11.82
CA GLU A 34 -3.02 -20.50 12.66
C GLU A 34 -3.90 -19.30 12.28
N GLU A 35 -3.31 -18.09 12.13
CA GLU A 35 -4.05 -16.86 11.83
C GLU A 35 -4.69 -16.87 10.43
N LEU A 36 -3.99 -17.41 9.42
CA LEU A 36 -4.36 -17.26 8.01
C LEU A 36 -4.86 -18.57 7.36
N GLY A 37 -4.63 -19.71 8.00
CA GLY A 37 -5.03 -21.02 7.46
C GLY A 37 -4.29 -21.42 6.16
N ILE A 38 -3.07 -20.86 5.91
CA ILE A 38 -2.27 -21.11 4.71
C ILE A 38 -1.10 -22.03 5.00
N ALA A 39 -0.56 -22.69 3.95
CA ALA A 39 0.65 -23.46 4.06
C ALA A 39 1.88 -22.58 4.31
N MET A 40 2.77 -23.01 5.19
CA MET A 40 3.99 -22.29 5.58
C MET A 40 5.22 -23.17 5.50
N THR A 41 6.33 -22.63 5.01
CA THR A 41 7.63 -23.29 4.95
C THR A 41 8.76 -22.41 5.51
N ALA A 42 9.89 -23.02 5.82
CA ALA A 42 11.14 -22.30 6.14
C ALA A 42 11.96 -21.98 4.88
N ASP A 43 11.69 -22.66 3.76
CA ASP A 43 12.47 -22.63 2.54
C ASP A 43 11.86 -21.64 1.53
N ASN A 44 12.61 -20.60 1.18
CA ASN A 44 12.22 -19.63 0.17
C ASN A 44 12.18 -20.23 -1.24
N ARG A 45 13.02 -21.23 -1.50
CA ARG A 45 13.11 -21.90 -2.81
C ARG A 45 11.85 -22.73 -3.08
N GLU A 46 11.29 -23.36 -2.04
CA GLU A 46 10.02 -24.08 -2.14
C GLU A 46 8.87 -23.13 -2.55
N VAL A 47 8.79 -21.94 -1.93
CA VAL A 47 7.80 -20.92 -2.31
C VAL A 47 8.01 -20.45 -3.76
N ALA A 48 9.27 -20.20 -4.14
CA ALA A 48 9.60 -19.71 -5.47
C ALA A 48 9.29 -20.72 -6.57
N ALA A 49 9.56 -22.01 -6.33
CA ALA A 49 9.25 -23.10 -7.27
C ALA A 49 7.74 -23.39 -7.37
N PHE A 50 6.98 -23.12 -6.30
CA PHE A 50 5.54 -23.32 -6.26
C PHE A 50 4.76 -22.22 -7.01
N ALA A 51 5.27 -20.98 -7.03
CA ALA A 51 4.51 -19.80 -7.34
C ALA A 51 4.33 -19.53 -8.85
N GLU A 52 3.09 -19.31 -9.29
CA GLU A 52 2.79 -18.61 -10.55
C GLU A 52 2.90 -17.08 -10.36
N VAL A 53 2.55 -16.57 -9.17
CA VAL A 53 2.76 -15.18 -8.74
C VAL A 53 3.55 -15.18 -7.44
N LEU A 54 4.78 -14.70 -7.49
CA LEU A 54 5.71 -14.66 -6.37
C LEU A 54 5.80 -13.25 -5.79
N ILE A 55 5.28 -13.02 -4.58
CA ILE A 55 5.36 -11.70 -3.91
C ILE A 55 6.59 -11.63 -3.00
N LEU A 56 7.50 -10.71 -3.29
CA LEU A 56 8.67 -10.42 -2.47
C LEU A 56 8.30 -9.42 -1.35
N ALA A 57 7.82 -9.94 -0.23
CA ALA A 57 7.36 -9.14 0.92
C ALA A 57 8.41 -9.06 2.05
N VAL A 58 9.69 -8.99 1.70
CA VAL A 58 10.80 -8.80 2.64
C VAL A 58 11.21 -7.33 2.72
N LYS A 59 11.97 -6.93 3.76
CA LYS A 59 12.54 -5.58 3.81
C LYS A 59 13.52 -5.36 2.66
N PRO A 60 13.64 -4.12 2.13
CA PRO A 60 14.48 -3.83 0.97
C PRO A 60 15.92 -4.33 1.07
N PHE A 61 16.53 -4.28 2.26
CA PHE A 61 17.91 -4.73 2.48
C PHE A 61 18.09 -6.25 2.43
N TYR A 62 17.02 -7.05 2.42
CA TYR A 62 17.10 -8.50 2.23
C TYR A 62 16.84 -8.94 0.77
N TYR A 63 16.50 -8.01 -0.13
CA TYR A 63 16.11 -8.38 -1.50
C TYR A 63 17.22 -9.12 -2.22
N GLU A 64 18.45 -8.62 -2.13
CA GLU A 64 19.60 -9.20 -2.83
C GLU A 64 19.86 -10.63 -2.39
N ASP A 65 19.96 -10.89 -1.09
CA ASP A 65 20.18 -12.22 -0.55
C ASP A 65 19.08 -13.19 -0.94
N VAL A 66 17.83 -12.73 -0.82
CA VAL A 66 16.67 -13.54 -1.12
C VAL A 66 16.54 -13.85 -2.60
N ILE A 67 16.78 -12.88 -3.48
CA ILE A 67 16.72 -13.10 -4.93
C ILE A 67 17.83 -14.05 -5.35
N LYS A 68 19.05 -13.91 -4.84
CA LYS A 68 20.16 -14.86 -5.09
C LYS A 68 19.83 -16.29 -4.65
N GLU A 69 19.14 -16.44 -3.51
CA GLU A 69 18.70 -17.74 -3.00
C GLU A 69 17.69 -18.44 -3.91
N ILE A 70 16.77 -17.69 -4.54
CA ILE A 70 15.62 -18.27 -5.26
C ILE A 70 15.74 -18.20 -6.79
N ARG A 71 16.60 -17.39 -7.36
CA ARG A 71 16.64 -17.07 -8.80
C ARG A 71 16.71 -18.30 -9.70
N ASP A 72 17.41 -19.36 -9.25
CA ASP A 72 17.61 -20.57 -10.04
C ASP A 72 16.37 -21.47 -10.10
N VAL A 73 15.41 -21.29 -9.19
CA VAL A 73 14.20 -22.11 -9.09
C VAL A 73 12.91 -21.39 -9.49
N VAL A 74 12.94 -20.07 -9.68
CA VAL A 74 11.80 -19.32 -10.20
C VAL A 74 11.56 -19.72 -11.65
N ALA A 75 10.35 -20.12 -12.03
CA ALA A 75 10.01 -20.47 -13.42
C ALA A 75 10.00 -19.22 -14.32
N ASP A 76 10.24 -19.40 -15.62
CA ASP A 76 10.38 -18.29 -16.57
C ASP A 76 9.06 -17.54 -16.82
N ASP A 77 7.91 -18.19 -16.56
CA ASP A 77 6.56 -17.63 -16.69
C ASP A 77 6.01 -17.05 -15.39
N THR A 78 6.75 -17.19 -14.27
CA THR A 78 6.37 -16.64 -12.97
C THR A 78 6.32 -15.10 -13.02
N ILE A 79 5.22 -14.51 -12.49
CA ILE A 79 5.11 -13.08 -12.25
C ILE A 79 5.74 -12.78 -10.88
N VAL A 80 6.86 -12.07 -10.87
CA VAL A 80 7.52 -11.63 -9.62
C VAL A 80 6.99 -10.27 -9.23
N VAL A 81 6.39 -10.16 -8.05
CA VAL A 81 5.82 -8.91 -7.52
C VAL A 81 6.70 -8.35 -6.41
N SER A 82 7.19 -7.14 -6.59
CA SER A 82 7.93 -6.39 -5.57
C SER A 82 7.02 -5.38 -4.86
N ILE A 83 7.08 -5.35 -3.53
CA ILE A 83 6.42 -4.32 -2.71
C ILE A 83 7.44 -3.42 -1.98
N ALA A 84 8.71 -3.44 -2.40
CA ALA A 84 9.77 -2.68 -1.74
C ALA A 84 9.81 -1.22 -2.22
N PRO A 85 9.80 -0.23 -1.32
CA PRO A 85 10.09 1.15 -1.68
C PRO A 85 11.54 1.28 -2.16
N GLY A 86 11.79 2.23 -3.08
CA GLY A 86 13.14 2.59 -3.54
C GLY A 86 13.83 1.60 -4.47
N LYS A 87 13.28 0.40 -4.72
CA LYS A 87 13.90 -0.63 -5.57
C LYS A 87 13.27 -0.63 -6.97
N LYS A 88 14.02 -0.13 -7.97
CA LYS A 88 13.57 -0.04 -9.37
C LYS A 88 13.49 -1.40 -10.04
N LEU A 89 12.64 -1.51 -11.07
CA LEU A 89 12.47 -2.70 -11.90
C LEU A 89 13.82 -3.18 -12.46
N THR A 90 14.61 -2.28 -13.04
CA THR A 90 15.93 -2.61 -13.60
C THR A 90 16.91 -3.18 -12.59
N TRP A 91 16.87 -2.72 -11.33
CA TRP A 91 17.70 -3.27 -10.26
C TRP A 91 17.27 -4.70 -9.88
N ILE A 92 15.96 -4.95 -9.79
CA ILE A 92 15.41 -6.27 -9.49
C ILE A 92 15.73 -7.25 -10.63
N GLU A 93 15.55 -6.82 -11.90
CA GLU A 93 15.90 -7.60 -13.11
C GLU A 93 17.36 -8.03 -13.08
N GLY A 94 18.27 -7.09 -12.77
CA GLY A 94 19.70 -7.39 -12.67
C GLY A 94 20.06 -8.45 -11.64
N LEU A 95 19.32 -8.54 -10.54
CA LEU A 95 19.55 -9.55 -9.50
C LEU A 95 19.11 -10.96 -9.91
N PHE A 96 18.05 -11.07 -10.69
CA PHE A 96 17.58 -12.37 -11.20
C PHE A 96 18.46 -12.95 -12.30
N GLU A 97 19.23 -12.12 -13.00
CA GLU A 97 20.13 -12.52 -14.10
C GLU A 97 19.43 -13.30 -15.23
N LYS A 98 18.09 -13.18 -15.33
CA LYS A 98 17.28 -13.77 -16.40
C LYS A 98 16.04 -12.94 -16.66
N PRO A 99 15.48 -13.00 -17.88
CA PRO A 99 14.34 -12.15 -18.28
C PRO A 99 13.05 -12.69 -17.66
N LEU A 100 12.65 -12.15 -16.51
CA LEU A 100 11.38 -12.47 -15.83
C LEU A 100 10.34 -11.35 -16.01
N LYS A 101 9.08 -11.72 -15.81
CA LYS A 101 7.97 -10.78 -15.63
C LYS A 101 8.05 -10.20 -14.24
N ILE A 102 8.33 -8.90 -14.12
CA ILE A 102 8.46 -8.23 -12.83
C ILE A 102 7.44 -7.11 -12.74
N VAL A 103 6.64 -7.13 -11.69
CA VAL A 103 5.67 -6.10 -11.35
C VAL A 103 6.09 -5.42 -10.06
N ARG A 104 6.33 -4.12 -10.12
CA ARG A 104 6.58 -3.28 -8.95
C ARG A 104 5.26 -2.72 -8.46
N THR A 105 5.01 -2.81 -7.15
CA THR A 105 3.81 -2.28 -6.52
C THR A 105 4.16 -1.49 -5.27
N MET A 106 3.28 -0.58 -4.88
CA MET A 106 3.41 0.15 -3.62
C MET A 106 2.05 0.18 -2.90
N PRO A 107 1.76 -0.85 -2.09
CA PRO A 107 0.59 -0.87 -1.21
C PRO A 107 0.79 0.05 0.01
N ASN A 108 -0.29 0.34 0.72
CA ASN A 108 -0.26 1.11 1.96
C ASN A 108 -0.93 0.39 3.13
N THR A 109 -0.74 0.91 4.35
CA THR A 109 -1.22 0.30 5.60
C THR A 109 -2.74 0.09 5.69
N PRO A 110 -3.62 0.96 5.12
CA PRO A 110 -5.07 0.73 5.12
C PRO A 110 -5.53 -0.57 4.45
N ALA A 111 -4.67 -1.24 3.70
CA ALA A 111 -4.90 -2.60 3.22
C ALA A 111 -5.29 -3.60 4.33
N LEU A 112 -4.85 -3.36 5.57
CA LEU A 112 -5.19 -4.19 6.74
C LEU A 112 -6.69 -4.18 7.08
N VAL A 113 -7.42 -3.19 6.59
CA VAL A 113 -8.87 -3.05 6.78
C VAL A 113 -9.64 -3.06 5.46
N GLY A 114 -9.00 -3.51 4.37
CA GLY A 114 -9.63 -3.60 3.05
C GLY A 114 -9.73 -2.28 2.27
N GLU A 115 -9.10 -1.22 2.78
CA GLU A 115 -9.14 0.15 2.20
C GLU A 115 -7.75 0.59 1.71
N GLY A 116 -6.97 -0.37 1.21
CA GLY A 116 -5.66 -0.09 0.64
C GLY A 116 -5.74 0.70 -0.66
N MET A 117 -4.66 1.43 -0.96
CA MET A 117 -4.40 1.97 -2.29
C MET A 117 -3.03 1.47 -2.75
N SER A 118 -3.00 0.82 -3.90
CA SER A 118 -1.76 0.25 -4.45
C SER A 118 -1.52 0.77 -5.86
N CYS A 119 -0.34 1.28 -6.15
CA CYS A 119 0.06 1.44 -7.54
C CYS A 119 0.72 0.17 -8.07
N VAL A 120 0.63 -0.03 -9.39
CA VAL A 120 1.13 -1.21 -10.10
C VAL A 120 1.89 -0.76 -11.35
N CYS A 121 3.09 -1.28 -11.56
CA CYS A 121 3.89 -1.03 -12.75
C CYS A 121 4.60 -2.32 -13.18
N GLY A 122 4.36 -2.79 -14.40
CA GLY A 122 5.03 -3.95 -14.98
C GLY A 122 6.28 -3.56 -15.77
N ASN A 123 7.28 -4.45 -15.83
CA ASN A 123 8.40 -4.30 -16.76
C ASN A 123 7.99 -4.64 -18.21
N ALA A 124 8.91 -4.45 -19.16
CA ALA A 124 8.65 -4.73 -20.58
C ALA A 124 8.35 -6.20 -20.93
N LYS A 125 8.56 -7.13 -19.99
CA LYS A 125 8.22 -8.56 -20.15
C LYS A 125 6.79 -8.89 -19.73
N CYS A 126 6.15 -8.01 -18.95
CA CYS A 126 4.77 -8.19 -18.53
C CYS A 126 3.82 -7.87 -19.69
N SER A 127 2.88 -8.76 -19.94
CA SER A 127 1.68 -8.45 -20.73
C SER A 127 0.68 -7.64 -19.90
N SER A 128 -0.33 -7.06 -20.56
CA SER A 128 -1.44 -6.43 -19.84
C SER A 128 -2.17 -7.42 -18.92
N GLU A 129 -2.32 -8.68 -19.32
CA GLU A 129 -2.95 -9.73 -18.51
C GLU A 129 -2.14 -10.04 -17.24
N ASP A 130 -0.81 -10.02 -17.31
CA ASP A 130 0.05 -10.21 -16.14
C ASP A 130 -0.16 -9.07 -15.12
N VAL A 131 -0.19 -7.83 -15.59
CA VAL A 131 -0.44 -6.65 -14.75
C VAL A 131 -1.85 -6.69 -14.15
N ASP A 132 -2.86 -7.03 -14.95
CA ASP A 132 -4.25 -7.18 -14.49
C ASP A 132 -4.39 -8.30 -13.45
N THR A 133 -3.62 -9.37 -13.57
CA THR A 133 -3.58 -10.45 -12.57
C THR A 133 -3.10 -9.92 -11.22
N VAL A 134 -2.04 -9.11 -11.21
CA VAL A 134 -1.56 -8.46 -9.98
C VAL A 134 -2.59 -7.47 -9.45
N CYS A 135 -3.21 -6.65 -10.31
CA CYS A 135 -4.28 -5.74 -9.91
C CYS A 135 -5.45 -6.48 -9.24
N ARG A 136 -5.89 -7.62 -9.77
CA ARG A 136 -6.95 -8.44 -9.15
C ARG A 136 -6.56 -8.98 -7.78
N ILE A 137 -5.31 -9.39 -7.58
CA ILE A 137 -4.82 -9.83 -6.27
C ILE A 137 -4.89 -8.70 -5.26
N PHE A 138 -4.40 -7.52 -5.64
CA PHE A 138 -4.36 -6.35 -4.76
C PHE A 138 -5.75 -5.73 -4.55
N ALA A 139 -6.69 -5.87 -5.49
CA ALA A 139 -8.09 -5.47 -5.32
C ALA A 139 -8.80 -6.22 -4.18
N GLY A 140 -8.26 -7.36 -3.74
CA GLY A 140 -8.78 -8.09 -2.57
C GLY A 140 -8.63 -7.34 -1.24
N PHE A 141 -7.83 -6.28 -1.17
CA PHE A 141 -7.61 -5.49 0.05
C PHE A 141 -7.57 -3.97 -0.20
N GLY A 142 -8.13 -3.51 -1.34
CA GLY A 142 -8.22 -2.08 -1.62
C GLY A 142 -8.48 -1.76 -3.09
N LYS A 143 -7.92 -0.65 -3.56
CA LYS A 143 -7.98 -0.18 -4.94
C LYS A 143 -6.58 -0.23 -5.56
N THR A 144 -6.54 -0.31 -6.89
CA THR A 144 -5.29 -0.34 -7.66
C THR A 144 -5.32 0.71 -8.77
N GLU A 145 -4.15 1.29 -9.06
CA GLU A 145 -3.93 2.16 -10.23
C GLU A 145 -2.65 1.74 -10.93
N ILE A 146 -2.70 1.61 -12.25
CA ILE A 146 -1.52 1.37 -13.08
C ILE A 146 -0.83 2.71 -13.32
N VAL A 147 0.48 2.77 -13.07
CA VAL A 147 1.27 3.99 -13.20
C VAL A 147 2.61 3.69 -13.89
N GLU A 148 3.23 4.71 -14.45
CA GLU A 148 4.63 4.65 -14.88
C GLU A 148 5.56 4.52 -13.66
N GLU A 149 6.68 3.84 -13.82
CA GLU A 149 7.59 3.54 -12.70
C GLU A 149 8.05 4.80 -11.95
N ASP A 150 8.32 5.89 -12.65
CA ASP A 150 8.78 7.16 -12.06
C ASP A 150 7.74 7.82 -11.16
N MET A 151 6.45 7.46 -11.31
CA MET A 151 5.38 7.92 -10.44
C MET A 151 5.33 7.19 -9.09
N ILE A 152 5.92 6.02 -8.97
CA ILE A 152 5.87 5.23 -7.73
C ILE A 152 6.44 6.00 -6.53
N ASP A 153 7.53 6.76 -6.73
CA ASP A 153 8.12 7.56 -5.64
C ASP A 153 7.19 8.71 -5.21
N VAL A 154 6.41 9.26 -6.14
CA VAL A 154 5.36 10.25 -5.81
C VAL A 154 4.21 9.58 -5.06
N VAL A 155 3.79 8.39 -5.49
CA VAL A 155 2.76 7.58 -4.81
C VAL A 155 3.16 7.24 -3.37
N VAL A 156 4.45 7.02 -3.08
CA VAL A 156 4.94 6.85 -1.70
C VAL A 156 4.57 8.05 -0.83
N GLY A 157 4.71 9.28 -1.34
CA GLY A 157 4.31 10.49 -0.62
C GLY A 157 2.79 10.62 -0.47
N VAL A 158 2.04 10.30 -1.55
CA VAL A 158 0.58 10.51 -1.61
C VAL A 158 -0.22 9.47 -0.83
N SER A 159 0.09 8.19 -0.98
CA SER A 159 -0.68 7.09 -0.36
C SER A 159 0.15 6.18 0.54
N GLY A 160 1.44 6.01 0.27
CA GLY A 160 2.30 5.15 1.08
C GLY A 160 2.53 5.67 2.49
N SER A 161 2.87 6.95 2.62
CA SER A 161 3.25 7.61 3.88
C SER A 161 2.12 8.45 4.48
N SER A 162 1.18 8.94 3.66
CA SER A 162 0.10 9.82 4.12
C SER A 162 -0.84 9.23 5.19
N PRO A 163 -1.02 7.91 5.35
CA PRO A 163 -1.75 7.40 6.50
C PRO A 163 -1.25 7.97 7.84
N ALA A 164 0.07 8.16 7.98
CA ALA A 164 0.64 8.78 9.18
C ALA A 164 0.18 10.26 9.35
N TYR A 165 0.10 11.02 8.27
CA TYR A 165 -0.38 12.42 8.32
C TYR A 165 -1.86 12.49 8.68
N VAL A 166 -2.65 11.57 8.13
CA VAL A 166 -4.09 11.46 8.44
C VAL A 166 -4.30 11.07 9.90
N PHE A 167 -3.49 10.16 10.45
CA PHE A 167 -3.58 9.81 11.88
C PHE A 167 -3.24 11.01 12.77
N MET A 168 -2.22 11.81 12.45
CA MET A 168 -1.92 13.06 13.16
C MET A 168 -3.07 14.07 13.07
N PHE A 169 -3.71 14.18 11.91
CA PHE A 169 -4.88 15.07 11.73
C PHE A 169 -6.07 14.62 12.59
N ILE A 170 -6.38 13.32 12.58
CA ILE A 170 -7.44 12.72 13.41
C ILE A 170 -7.13 12.95 14.91
N GLU A 171 -5.89 12.75 15.32
CA GLU A 171 -5.44 12.96 16.70
C GLU A 171 -5.61 14.43 17.12
N ALA A 172 -5.17 15.38 16.30
CA ALA A 172 -5.34 16.80 16.59
C ALA A 172 -6.81 17.24 16.70
N MET A 173 -7.69 16.72 15.82
CA MET A 173 -9.15 16.94 15.93
C MET A 173 -9.70 16.38 17.23
N ALA A 174 -9.27 15.19 17.64
CA ALA A 174 -9.71 14.56 18.86
C ALA A 174 -9.20 15.30 20.10
N ASP A 175 -7.96 15.82 20.07
CA ASP A 175 -7.39 16.61 21.15
C ASP A 175 -8.18 17.91 21.39
N ALA A 176 -8.52 18.61 20.30
CA ALA A 176 -9.36 19.81 20.40
C ALA A 176 -10.72 19.49 21.00
N ALA A 177 -11.37 18.42 20.56
CA ALA A 177 -12.67 18.01 21.09
C ALA A 177 -12.59 17.63 22.59
N VAL A 178 -11.49 17.02 23.03
CA VAL A 178 -11.27 16.69 24.45
C VAL A 178 -11.04 17.96 25.26
N ALA A 179 -10.33 18.94 24.73
CA ALA A 179 -10.17 20.24 25.39
C ALA A 179 -11.52 20.94 25.66
N ASP A 180 -12.49 20.70 24.76
CA ASP A 180 -13.87 21.21 24.90
C ASP A 180 -14.81 20.25 25.68
N GLY A 181 -14.27 19.21 26.32
CA GLY A 181 -14.98 18.31 27.24
C GLY A 181 -15.52 17.01 26.66
N MET A 182 -15.24 16.68 25.39
CA MET A 182 -15.67 15.40 24.81
C MET A 182 -14.80 14.24 25.34
N PRO A 183 -15.41 13.09 25.75
CA PRO A 183 -14.64 11.91 26.15
C PRO A 183 -13.72 11.43 25.00
N ARG A 184 -12.45 11.12 25.31
CA ARG A 184 -11.40 10.75 24.34
C ARG A 184 -11.84 9.69 23.33
N ALA A 185 -12.41 8.58 23.78
CA ALA A 185 -12.85 7.50 22.89
C ALA A 185 -13.97 7.93 21.93
N GLN A 186 -14.80 8.87 22.34
CA GLN A 186 -15.84 9.44 21.49
C GLN A 186 -15.23 10.40 20.48
N ALA A 187 -14.30 11.26 20.89
CA ALA A 187 -13.60 12.20 20.02
C ALA A 187 -12.90 11.49 18.83
N TYR A 188 -12.18 10.40 19.10
CA TYR A 188 -11.58 9.62 18.03
C TYR A 188 -12.59 9.04 17.02
N ARG A 189 -13.73 8.54 17.48
CA ARG A 189 -14.77 8.01 16.58
C ARG A 189 -15.36 9.10 15.67
N PHE A 190 -15.65 10.27 16.22
CA PHE A 190 -16.17 11.39 15.43
C PHE A 190 -15.13 11.89 14.43
N ALA A 191 -13.89 12.10 14.85
CA ALA A 191 -12.82 12.59 13.99
C ALA A 191 -12.51 11.60 12.85
N ALA A 192 -12.36 10.31 13.16
CA ALA A 192 -12.08 9.28 12.17
C ALA A 192 -13.23 9.14 11.16
N GLN A 193 -14.49 9.14 11.62
CA GLN A 193 -15.64 9.03 10.72
C GLN A 193 -15.81 10.26 9.83
N ALA A 194 -15.51 11.45 10.33
CA ALA A 194 -15.55 12.69 9.53
C ALA A 194 -14.51 12.65 8.40
N VAL A 195 -13.28 12.19 8.69
CA VAL A 195 -12.21 12.06 7.68
C VAL A 195 -12.59 11.00 6.64
N LEU A 196 -13.05 9.83 7.07
CA LEU A 196 -13.50 8.74 6.19
C LEU A 196 -14.62 9.23 5.25
N GLY A 197 -15.65 9.87 5.79
CA GLY A 197 -16.77 10.39 5.00
C GLY A 197 -16.35 11.44 3.99
N SER A 198 -15.45 12.35 4.37
CA SER A 198 -14.92 13.38 3.49
C SER A 198 -14.11 12.80 2.33
N ALA A 199 -13.24 11.83 2.60
CA ALA A 199 -12.48 11.14 1.56
C ALA A 199 -13.42 10.37 0.61
N LYS A 200 -14.41 9.68 1.16
CA LYS A 200 -15.41 8.94 0.38
C LYS A 200 -16.22 9.86 -0.53
N MET A 201 -16.61 11.05 -0.08
CA MET A 201 -17.27 12.03 -0.92
C MET A 201 -16.45 12.44 -2.14
N VAL A 202 -15.14 12.64 -2.00
CA VAL A 202 -14.27 12.95 -3.14
C VAL A 202 -14.27 11.81 -4.15
N LEU A 203 -14.11 10.57 -3.68
CA LEU A 203 -14.02 9.39 -4.54
C LEU A 203 -15.32 9.06 -5.27
N GLU A 204 -16.47 9.17 -4.59
CA GLU A 204 -17.76 8.76 -5.14
C GLU A 204 -18.41 9.85 -6.00
N THR A 205 -18.20 11.13 -5.67
CA THR A 205 -18.82 12.23 -6.42
C THR A 205 -17.98 12.72 -7.59
N GLY A 206 -16.66 12.48 -7.56
CA GLY A 206 -15.70 13.04 -8.51
C GLY A 206 -15.59 14.56 -8.49
N LYS A 207 -16.23 15.24 -7.52
CA LYS A 207 -16.21 16.67 -7.39
C LYS A 207 -14.85 17.18 -6.92
N HIS A 208 -14.50 18.38 -7.37
CA HIS A 208 -13.28 19.04 -6.90
C HIS A 208 -13.33 19.25 -5.37
N PRO A 209 -12.25 18.95 -4.63
CA PRO A 209 -12.23 19.12 -3.16
C PRO A 209 -12.58 20.52 -2.68
N GLY A 210 -12.23 21.56 -3.45
CA GLY A 210 -12.63 22.96 -3.19
C GLY A 210 -14.14 23.16 -3.24
N GLU A 211 -14.83 22.55 -4.21
CA GLU A 211 -16.30 22.61 -4.29
C GLU A 211 -16.94 21.94 -3.07
N LEU A 212 -16.44 20.76 -2.70
CA LEU A 212 -16.94 20.05 -1.51
C LEU A 212 -16.71 20.85 -0.22
N LYS A 213 -15.56 21.53 -0.10
CA LYS A 213 -15.27 22.44 1.01
C LYS A 213 -16.29 23.60 1.04
N ASP A 214 -16.57 24.21 -0.09
CA ASP A 214 -17.50 25.36 -0.18
C ASP A 214 -18.93 24.94 0.18
N MET A 215 -19.36 23.72 -0.17
CA MET A 215 -20.68 23.19 0.25
C MET A 215 -20.87 23.15 1.77
N VAL A 216 -19.80 23.03 2.55
CA VAL A 216 -19.83 22.99 4.02
C VAL A 216 -19.65 24.40 4.63
N CYS A 217 -19.12 25.37 3.86
CA CYS A 217 -18.80 26.71 4.33
C CYS A 217 -19.94 27.71 4.06
N SER A 218 -20.92 27.77 4.99
CA SER A 218 -21.95 28.77 4.91
C SER A 218 -21.42 30.19 5.24
N PRO A 219 -22.02 31.27 4.66
CA PRO A 219 -21.67 32.65 4.98
C PRO A 219 -21.77 32.93 6.50
N LYS A 220 -20.71 33.48 7.10
CA LYS A 220 -20.59 33.76 8.54
C LYS A 220 -20.69 32.49 9.44
N GLY A 221 -20.60 31.30 8.86
CA GLY A 221 -20.70 30.04 9.60
C GLY A 221 -19.42 29.68 10.39
N THR A 222 -19.54 28.68 11.27
CA THR A 222 -18.43 28.19 12.08
C THR A 222 -17.34 27.54 11.21
N THR A 223 -17.73 26.88 10.12
CA THR A 223 -16.81 26.17 9.22
C THR A 223 -15.89 27.12 8.49
N ILE A 224 -16.41 28.24 7.95
CA ILE A 224 -15.56 29.20 7.22
C ILE A 224 -14.55 29.88 8.16
N GLU A 225 -14.92 30.11 9.43
CA GLU A 225 -14.00 30.66 10.41
C GLU A 225 -12.89 29.66 10.76
N ALA A 226 -13.21 28.38 10.91
CA ALA A 226 -12.21 27.34 11.10
C ALA A 226 -11.27 27.22 9.90
N VAL A 227 -11.79 27.27 8.67
CA VAL A 227 -10.99 27.28 7.44
C VAL A 227 -10.03 28.47 7.42
N ARG A 228 -10.50 29.67 7.79
CA ARG A 228 -9.64 30.88 7.89
C ARG A 228 -8.44 30.64 8.81
N VAL A 229 -8.67 30.03 9.97
CA VAL A 229 -7.60 29.73 10.92
C VAL A 229 -6.62 28.71 10.35
N LEU A 230 -7.11 27.66 9.68
CA LEU A 230 -6.23 26.64 9.06
C LEU A 230 -5.38 27.22 7.94
N GLU A 231 -5.93 28.15 7.13
CA GLU A 231 -5.16 28.87 6.10
C GLU A 231 -4.13 29.79 6.74
N GLU A 232 -4.48 30.54 7.78
CA GLU A 232 -3.55 31.40 8.52
C GLU A 232 -2.38 30.61 9.12
N LYS A 233 -2.64 29.39 9.63
CA LYS A 233 -1.61 28.50 10.18
C LYS A 233 -0.84 27.71 9.12
N GLY A 234 -1.17 27.88 7.83
CA GLY A 234 -0.40 27.32 6.73
C GLY A 234 -0.60 25.82 6.51
N LEU A 235 -1.80 25.26 6.81
CA LEU A 235 -2.08 23.83 6.65
C LEU A 235 -1.67 23.30 5.26
N ARG A 236 -2.01 24.02 4.19
CA ARG A 236 -1.71 23.60 2.81
C ARG A 236 -0.20 23.53 2.56
N SER A 237 0.53 24.55 2.99
CA SER A 237 1.99 24.60 2.88
C SER A 237 2.65 23.47 3.67
N ALA A 238 2.19 23.22 4.91
CA ALA A 238 2.73 22.16 5.75
C ALA A 238 2.57 20.76 5.09
N VAL A 239 1.38 20.47 4.53
CA VAL A 239 1.13 19.21 3.82
C VAL A 239 2.00 19.10 2.56
N PHE A 240 2.07 20.18 1.76
CA PHE A 240 2.88 20.21 0.54
C PHE A 240 4.35 19.95 0.82
N GLU A 241 4.94 20.64 1.79
CA GLU A 241 6.35 20.50 2.16
C GLU A 241 6.64 19.12 2.77
N ALA A 242 5.76 18.59 3.60
CA ALA A 242 5.90 17.24 4.15
C ALA A 242 5.94 16.19 3.04
N MET A 243 5.05 16.28 2.06
CA MET A 243 5.04 15.37 0.91
C MET A 243 6.30 15.50 0.06
N LYS A 244 6.77 16.73 -0.21
CA LYS A 244 8.04 16.96 -0.92
C LYS A 244 9.24 16.33 -0.21
N ALA A 245 9.31 16.49 1.11
CA ALA A 245 10.35 15.88 1.93
C ALA A 245 10.30 14.35 1.87
N CYS A 246 9.10 13.77 1.93
CA CYS A 246 8.89 12.33 1.82
C CYS A 246 9.36 11.78 0.46
N VAL A 247 8.93 12.40 -0.65
CA VAL A 247 9.32 11.98 -2.01
C VAL A 247 10.84 12.11 -2.20
N LYS A 248 11.44 13.21 -1.74
CA LYS A 248 12.90 13.40 -1.78
C LYS A 248 13.61 12.26 -1.06
N LYS A 249 13.18 11.95 0.17
CA LYS A 249 13.78 10.87 0.96
C LYS A 249 13.59 9.49 0.32
N GLY A 250 12.44 9.23 -0.29
CA GLY A 250 12.14 7.99 -1.00
C GLY A 250 13.08 7.72 -2.20
N ARG A 251 13.54 8.78 -2.88
CA ARG A 251 14.50 8.69 -3.99
C ARG A 251 15.95 8.45 -3.57
N GLU A 252 16.27 8.63 -2.30
CA GLU A 252 17.61 8.43 -1.71
C GLU A 252 17.80 6.99 -1.17
N VAL A 253 16.75 6.16 -1.13
CA VAL A 253 16.74 4.80 -0.58
C VAL A 253 16.85 3.76 -1.70
#